data_cdaa8eebb77130c0f14f77db981c76b0
#
_entry.id   cdaa8eebb77130c0f14f77db981c76b0
#
_cell.length_a   1.000
_cell.length_b   1.000
_cell.length_c   1.000
_cell.angle_alpha   90.00
_cell.angle_beta   90.00
_cell.angle_gamma   90.00
#
_symmetry.space_group_name_H-M   'P 1'
#
loop_
_entity.id
_entity.type
_entity.pdbx_description
1 polymer ?
#
loop_
_entity_poly.entity_id
_entity_poly.type
_entity_poly.pdbx_seq_one_letter_code
_entity_poly.pdbx_strand_id
1 'polypeptide(L)'
;TNLGRGAMPLIRYRTGDLVQPSSSAPCECGSCELALEGGILARADEMFVVRGVNLYPSAVEAVLRAHGGFSEFRVEIDTSHALCEMRLEVEPEPDCPDPAALARALESALASAFALRVPVRCVPAGSLPRFEVKARRWLRRT
;
A
#
# COMPACT_ATOMS: atom_id res chain seq x y z
N THR A 1 8.64 23.37 -5.78
CA THR A 1 8.79 24.79 -5.36
C THR A 1 7.47 25.50 -5.53
N ASN A 2 7.00 26.16 -4.49
CA ASN A 2 5.78 26.96 -4.53
C ASN A 2 6.19 28.45 -4.51
N LEU A 3 6.02 29.12 -5.63
CA LEU A 3 6.37 30.54 -5.78
C LEU A 3 5.23 31.50 -5.40
N GLY A 4 3.98 30.99 -5.27
CA GLY A 4 2.79 31.80 -4.99
C GLY A 4 2.55 32.13 -3.50
N ARG A 5 3.36 31.60 -2.59
CA ARG A 5 3.24 31.85 -1.13
C ARG A 5 4.42 32.68 -0.64
N GLY A 6 4.32 34.00 -0.79
CA GLY A 6 5.39 34.92 -0.44
C GLY A 6 5.84 34.89 1.02
N ALA A 7 4.95 34.55 1.96
CA ALA A 7 5.27 34.48 3.39
C ALA A 7 5.95 33.15 3.81
N MET A 8 5.79 32.07 3.06
CA MET A 8 6.41 30.76 3.33
C MET A 8 6.74 30.04 2.01
N PRO A 9 7.76 30.46 1.28
CA PRO A 9 8.16 29.79 0.04
C PRO A 9 8.78 28.43 0.34
N LEU A 10 8.24 27.37 -0.28
CA LEU A 10 8.84 26.04 -0.25
C LEU A 10 9.78 25.90 -1.45
N ILE A 11 11.08 26.07 -1.22
CA ILE A 11 12.09 25.98 -2.28
C ILE A 11 12.67 24.57 -2.28
N ARG A 12 12.54 23.84 -3.42
CA ARG A 12 13.10 22.50 -3.65
C ARG A 12 12.72 21.50 -2.53
N TYR A 13 11.52 21.63 -2.00
CA TYR A 13 11.02 20.70 -0.97
C TYR A 13 10.98 19.28 -1.52
N ARG A 14 11.61 18.33 -0.80
CA ARG A 14 11.53 16.91 -1.10
C ARG A 14 10.24 16.38 -0.51
N THR A 15 9.29 16.02 -1.36
CA THR A 15 7.99 15.49 -0.91
C THR A 15 8.08 14.06 -0.38
N GLY A 16 9.08 13.30 -0.86
CA GLY A 16 9.19 11.86 -0.58
C GLY A 16 8.25 11.01 -1.44
N ASP A 17 7.59 11.62 -2.41
CA ASP A 17 6.69 10.91 -3.30
C ASP A 17 7.48 10.17 -4.41
N LEU A 18 7.03 8.97 -4.75
CA LEU A 18 7.47 8.23 -5.92
C LEU A 18 6.52 8.52 -7.07
N VAL A 19 7.08 8.98 -8.17
CA VAL A 19 6.34 9.37 -9.37
C VAL A 19 7.04 8.82 -10.61
N GLN A 20 6.28 8.58 -11.66
CA GLN A 20 6.80 8.22 -12.98
C GLN A 20 6.52 9.37 -13.94
N PRO A 21 7.57 10.06 -14.47
CA PRO A 21 7.39 11.05 -15.52
C PRO A 21 6.79 10.38 -16.77
N SER A 22 5.79 11.02 -17.36
CA SER A 22 5.28 10.59 -18.66
C SER A 22 6.30 10.87 -19.75
N SER A 23 6.50 9.92 -20.66
CA SER A 23 7.35 10.07 -21.84
C SER A 23 6.64 10.79 -22.99
N SER A 24 5.33 10.97 -22.92
CA SER A 24 4.53 11.65 -23.94
C SER A 24 4.54 13.16 -23.74
N ALA A 25 5.50 13.83 -24.36
CA ALA A 25 5.53 15.30 -24.47
C ALA A 25 5.59 15.70 -25.95
N PRO A 26 4.89 16.75 -26.39
CA PRO A 26 3.98 17.60 -25.61
C PRO A 26 2.60 16.97 -25.40
N CYS A 27 1.87 17.41 -24.35
CA CYS A 27 0.49 17.02 -24.13
C CYS A 27 -0.39 17.46 -25.31
N GLU A 28 -1.44 16.71 -25.64
CA GLU A 28 -2.43 17.08 -26.68
C GLU A 28 -3.05 18.47 -26.46
N CYS A 29 -3.07 18.96 -25.21
CA CYS A 29 -3.51 20.32 -24.85
C CYS A 29 -2.46 21.41 -25.14
N GLY A 30 -1.27 21.06 -25.66
CA GLY A 30 -0.15 21.97 -25.94
C GLY A 30 0.69 22.35 -24.71
N SER A 31 0.42 21.81 -23.52
CA SER A 31 1.24 22.05 -22.34
C SER A 31 2.57 21.31 -22.43
N CYS A 32 3.65 22.04 -22.06
CA CYS A 32 4.99 21.48 -21.92
C CYS A 32 5.34 21.16 -20.45
N GLU A 33 4.37 21.19 -19.56
CA GLU A 33 4.58 20.86 -18.15
C GLU A 33 4.82 19.37 -17.95
N LEU A 34 5.56 19.03 -16.89
CA LEU A 34 5.84 17.65 -16.53
C LEU A 34 4.54 16.94 -16.14
N ALA A 35 4.12 15.99 -16.95
CA ALA A 35 3.03 15.07 -16.61
C ALA A 35 3.56 13.87 -15.83
N LEU A 36 2.77 13.39 -14.88
CA LEU A 36 3.08 12.21 -14.07
C LEU A 36 2.11 11.08 -14.41
N GLU A 37 2.65 9.97 -14.91
CA GLU A 37 1.87 8.79 -15.24
C GLU A 37 1.35 8.14 -13.97
N GLY A 38 0.02 8.02 -13.84
CA GLY A 38 -0.63 7.51 -12.63
C GLY A 38 -0.59 8.46 -11.41
N GLY A 39 -0.03 9.67 -11.53
CA GLY A 39 0.07 10.62 -10.43
C GLY A 39 1.13 10.25 -9.38
N ILE A 40 0.80 10.32 -8.09
CA ILE A 40 1.67 9.88 -6.99
C ILE A 40 1.47 8.38 -6.79
N LEU A 41 2.49 7.58 -7.08
CA LEU A 41 2.43 6.12 -7.03
C LEU A 41 2.60 5.58 -5.61
N ALA A 42 3.49 6.17 -4.82
CA ALA A 42 3.78 5.76 -3.45
C ALA A 42 4.57 6.84 -2.71
N ARG A 43 4.85 6.62 -1.42
CA ARG A 43 5.78 7.42 -0.63
C ARG A 43 7.03 6.61 -0.31
N ALA A 44 8.20 7.22 -0.50
CA ALA A 44 9.49 6.57 -0.24
C ALA A 44 9.71 6.24 1.25
N ASP A 45 9.15 7.07 2.15
CA ASP A 45 9.24 6.92 3.60
C ASP A 45 8.26 5.87 4.18
N GLU A 46 7.33 5.37 3.38
CA GLU A 46 6.38 4.31 3.74
C GLU A 46 6.84 2.91 3.31
N MET A 47 8.02 2.80 2.70
CA MET A 47 8.54 1.52 2.25
C MET A 47 8.95 0.63 3.42
N PHE A 48 8.59 -0.64 3.37
CA PHE A 48 9.05 -1.70 4.26
C PHE A 48 9.96 -2.66 3.51
N VAL A 49 11.04 -3.11 4.16
CA VAL A 49 11.88 -4.19 3.63
C VAL A 49 11.52 -5.46 4.39
N VAL A 50 10.85 -6.39 3.72
CA VAL A 50 10.42 -7.67 4.30
C VAL A 50 11.19 -8.80 3.62
N ARG A 51 12.05 -9.50 4.36
CA ARG A 51 12.91 -10.58 3.83
C ARG A 51 13.67 -10.18 2.56
N GLY A 52 14.16 -8.92 2.51
CA GLY A 52 14.91 -8.39 1.36
C GLY A 52 14.06 -7.86 0.21
N VAL A 53 12.72 -7.94 0.31
CA VAL A 53 11.79 -7.39 -0.70
C VAL A 53 11.31 -6.01 -0.26
N ASN A 54 11.42 -5.03 -1.14
CA ASN A 54 10.89 -3.70 -0.92
C ASN A 54 9.37 -3.70 -1.16
N LEU A 55 8.59 -3.42 -0.12
CA LEU A 55 7.13 -3.37 -0.17
C LEU A 55 6.64 -1.96 0.11
N TYR A 56 5.74 -1.49 -0.73
CA TYR A 56 5.00 -0.25 -0.51
C TYR A 56 3.57 -0.59 -0.08
N PRO A 57 3.03 0.05 0.96
CA PRO A 57 1.64 -0.14 1.40
C PRO A 57 0.64 -0.05 0.26
N SER A 58 0.79 0.95 -0.60
CA SER A 58 -0.10 1.16 -1.76
C SER A 58 -0.10 -0.03 -2.73
N ALA A 59 1.06 -0.66 -2.98
CA ALA A 59 1.16 -1.81 -3.88
C ALA A 59 0.49 -3.05 -3.26
N VAL A 60 0.70 -3.29 -1.97
CA VAL A 60 0.03 -4.39 -1.25
C VAL A 60 -1.48 -4.19 -1.24
N GLU A 61 -1.94 -2.98 -0.90
CA GLU A 61 -3.38 -2.63 -0.94
C GLU A 61 -3.99 -2.81 -2.32
N ALA A 62 -3.27 -2.47 -3.39
CA ALA A 62 -3.75 -2.65 -4.76
C ALA A 62 -4.00 -4.13 -5.08
N VAL A 63 -3.09 -5.03 -4.70
CA VAL A 63 -3.25 -6.48 -4.88
C VAL A 63 -4.45 -6.99 -4.08
N LEU A 64 -4.58 -6.58 -2.82
CA LEU A 64 -5.70 -6.99 -1.96
C LEU A 64 -7.05 -6.52 -2.53
N ARG A 65 -7.15 -5.24 -2.91
CA ARG A 65 -8.38 -4.67 -3.49
C ARG A 65 -8.76 -5.29 -4.82
N ALA A 66 -7.79 -5.63 -5.66
CA ALA A 66 -8.05 -6.32 -6.92
C ALA A 66 -8.64 -7.71 -6.72
N HIS A 67 -8.30 -8.40 -5.63
CA HIS A 67 -8.86 -9.69 -5.27
C HIS A 67 -10.27 -9.54 -4.67
N GLY A 68 -10.46 -8.63 -3.72
CA GLY A 68 -11.72 -8.44 -2.99
C GLY A 68 -12.08 -9.57 -2.03
N GLY A 69 -13.36 -9.66 -1.65
CA GLY A 69 -13.90 -10.73 -0.77
C GLY A 69 -13.72 -10.48 0.73
N PHE A 70 -13.29 -9.29 1.11
CA PHE A 70 -13.12 -8.89 2.51
C PHE A 70 -13.57 -7.45 2.73
N SER A 71 -14.03 -7.14 3.93
CA SER A 71 -14.53 -5.82 4.34
C SER A 71 -13.44 -4.92 4.92
N GLU A 72 -12.45 -5.50 5.62
CA GLU A 72 -11.33 -4.76 6.22
C GLU A 72 -10.10 -5.66 6.32
N PHE A 73 -8.91 -5.04 6.44
CA PHE A 73 -7.66 -5.74 6.62
C PHE A 73 -6.70 -4.99 7.54
N ARG A 74 -5.74 -5.71 8.10
CA ARG A 74 -4.63 -5.19 8.89
C ARG A 74 -3.34 -5.90 8.53
N VAL A 75 -2.27 -5.14 8.37
CA VAL A 75 -0.92 -5.65 8.12
C VAL A 75 -0.08 -5.44 9.37
N GLU A 76 0.54 -6.48 9.85
CA GLU A 76 1.52 -6.44 10.92
C GLU A 76 2.92 -6.68 10.36
N ILE A 77 3.84 -5.77 10.66
CA ILE A 77 5.26 -5.86 10.32
C ILE A 77 6.02 -6.09 11.63
N ASP A 78 6.61 -7.27 11.77
CA ASP A 78 7.43 -7.64 12.93
C ASP A 78 8.91 -7.40 12.61
N THR A 79 9.52 -6.48 13.33
CA THR A 79 10.94 -6.12 13.21
C THR A 79 11.77 -6.62 14.38
N SER A 80 11.21 -7.44 15.27
CA SER A 80 11.92 -7.99 16.45
C SER A 80 12.98 -9.03 16.09
N HIS A 81 12.92 -9.59 14.89
CA HIS A 81 13.85 -10.60 14.38
C HIS A 81 14.84 -10.02 13.36
N ALA A 82 15.94 -10.74 13.11
CA ALA A 82 16.96 -10.34 12.13
C ALA A 82 16.39 -10.15 10.71
N LEU A 83 15.32 -10.87 10.38
CA LEU A 83 14.55 -10.69 9.15
C LEU A 83 13.15 -10.18 9.50
N CYS A 84 12.81 -9.04 8.95
CA CYS A 84 11.49 -8.47 9.09
C CYS A 84 10.43 -9.41 8.48
N GLU A 85 9.39 -9.70 9.25
CA GLU A 85 8.26 -10.53 8.83
C GLU A 85 7.00 -9.70 8.65
N MET A 86 6.17 -10.15 7.72
CA MET A 86 4.86 -9.55 7.44
C MET A 86 3.77 -10.58 7.63
N ARG A 87 2.68 -10.18 8.28
CA ARG A 87 1.46 -10.96 8.45
C ARG A 87 0.26 -10.11 8.07
N LEU A 88 -0.76 -10.76 7.52
CA LEU A 88 -1.99 -10.10 7.11
C LEU A 88 -3.18 -10.71 7.85
N GLU A 89 -4.02 -9.86 8.42
CA GLU A 89 -5.33 -10.22 8.94
C GLU A 89 -6.40 -9.59 8.07
N VAL A 90 -7.42 -10.35 7.73
CA VAL A 90 -8.56 -9.89 6.92
C VAL A 90 -9.88 -10.27 7.57
N GLU A 91 -10.84 -9.38 7.49
CA GLU A 91 -12.24 -9.67 7.83
C GLU A 91 -12.96 -10.08 6.54
N PRO A 92 -13.33 -11.35 6.35
CA PRO A 92 -14.13 -11.74 5.20
C PRO A 92 -15.45 -10.98 5.13
N GLU A 93 -15.99 -10.81 3.93
CA GLU A 93 -17.35 -10.33 3.76
C GLU A 93 -18.36 -11.28 4.40
N PRO A 94 -19.54 -10.78 4.86
CA PRO A 94 -20.53 -11.60 5.58
C PRO A 94 -21.04 -12.81 4.79
N ASP A 95 -21.02 -12.73 3.47
CA ASP A 95 -21.44 -13.75 2.52
C ASP A 95 -20.29 -14.63 2.01
N CYS A 96 -19.09 -14.51 2.58
CA CYS A 96 -17.94 -15.31 2.18
C CYS A 96 -18.17 -16.80 2.56
N PRO A 97 -18.25 -17.72 1.57
CA PRO A 97 -18.62 -19.11 1.82
C PRO A 97 -17.48 -19.92 2.46
N ASP A 98 -16.21 -19.55 2.16
CA ASP A 98 -15.02 -20.25 2.67
C ASP A 98 -13.90 -19.25 2.99
N PRO A 99 -13.83 -18.76 4.25
CA PRO A 99 -12.75 -17.88 4.68
C PRO A 99 -11.34 -18.49 4.53
N ALA A 100 -11.22 -19.81 4.63
CA ALA A 100 -9.92 -20.46 4.47
C ALA A 100 -9.47 -20.47 3.00
N ALA A 101 -10.40 -20.63 2.07
CA ALA A 101 -10.12 -20.49 0.64
C ALA A 101 -9.72 -19.05 0.29
N LEU A 102 -10.43 -18.05 0.86
CA LEU A 102 -10.08 -16.63 0.69
C LEU A 102 -8.65 -16.36 1.18
N ALA A 103 -8.29 -16.82 2.37
CA ALA A 103 -6.94 -16.64 2.92
C ALA A 103 -5.87 -17.22 1.97
N ARG A 104 -6.04 -18.46 1.51
CA ARG A 104 -5.11 -19.10 0.55
C ARG A 104 -5.02 -18.35 -0.78
N ALA A 105 -6.12 -17.83 -1.29
CA ALA A 105 -6.16 -17.07 -2.53
C ALA A 105 -5.40 -15.74 -2.39
N LEU A 106 -5.57 -15.02 -1.28
CA LEU A 106 -4.83 -13.80 -0.97
C LEU A 106 -3.33 -14.08 -0.77
N GLU A 107 -2.95 -15.17 -0.08
CA GLU A 107 -1.56 -15.60 0.02
C GLU A 107 -0.94 -15.86 -1.36
N SER A 108 -1.67 -16.54 -2.24
CA SER A 108 -1.22 -16.82 -3.60
C SER A 108 -1.06 -15.55 -4.42
N ALA A 109 -2.02 -14.60 -4.31
CA ALA A 109 -1.95 -13.32 -5.01
C ALA A 109 -0.73 -12.49 -4.57
N LEU A 110 -0.48 -12.41 -3.25
CA LEU A 110 0.69 -11.71 -2.71
C LEU A 110 2.00 -12.39 -3.11
N ALA A 111 2.05 -13.73 -3.09
CA ALA A 111 3.24 -14.48 -3.52
C ALA A 111 3.53 -14.27 -5.02
N SER A 112 2.50 -14.21 -5.84
CA SER A 112 2.64 -13.95 -7.28
C SER A 112 3.11 -12.52 -7.57
N ALA A 113 2.58 -11.53 -6.82
CA ALA A 113 2.91 -10.13 -7.05
C ALA A 113 4.31 -9.74 -6.54
N PHE A 114 4.74 -10.29 -5.39
CA PHE A 114 5.94 -9.83 -4.69
C PHE A 114 7.02 -10.90 -4.53
N ALA A 115 6.80 -12.12 -5.03
CA ALA A 115 7.67 -13.28 -4.77
C ALA A 115 7.92 -13.52 -3.25
N LEU A 116 6.97 -13.11 -2.41
CA LEU A 116 7.04 -13.16 -0.96
C LEU A 116 5.85 -13.92 -0.39
N ARG A 117 6.10 -14.95 0.41
CA ARG A 117 5.05 -15.66 1.15
C ARG A 117 4.66 -14.83 2.38
N VAL A 118 3.43 -14.33 2.40
CA VAL A 118 2.82 -13.58 3.49
C VAL A 118 1.68 -14.41 4.07
N PRO A 119 1.77 -14.87 5.34
CA PRO A 119 0.68 -15.57 5.99
C PRO A 119 -0.57 -14.68 6.09
N VAL A 120 -1.71 -15.20 5.68
CA VAL A 120 -3.01 -14.52 5.75
C VAL A 120 -3.91 -15.25 6.72
N ARG A 121 -4.49 -14.52 7.66
CA ARG A 121 -5.44 -15.04 8.66
C ARG A 121 -6.76 -14.31 8.52
N CYS A 122 -7.85 -15.08 8.41
CA CYS A 122 -9.20 -14.53 8.56
C CYS A 122 -9.55 -14.35 10.03
N VAL A 123 -10.10 -13.19 10.36
CA VAL A 123 -10.57 -12.81 11.70
C VAL A 123 -12.07 -12.54 11.66
N PRO A 124 -12.78 -12.64 12.80
CA PRO A 124 -14.22 -12.37 12.85
C PRO A 124 -14.57 -10.95 12.39
N ALA A 125 -15.74 -10.78 11.79
CA ALA A 125 -16.25 -9.47 11.40
C ALA A 125 -16.32 -8.51 12.59
N GLY A 126 -15.90 -7.25 12.38
CA GLY A 126 -15.87 -6.21 13.41
C GLY A 126 -14.72 -6.31 14.41
N SER A 127 -13.77 -7.27 14.26
CA SER A 127 -12.61 -7.42 15.14
C SER A 127 -11.48 -6.43 14.81
N LEU A 128 -11.41 -5.93 13.57
CA LEU A 128 -10.44 -4.93 13.17
C LEU A 128 -10.98 -3.51 13.39
N PRO A 129 -10.14 -2.58 13.84
CA PRO A 129 -10.56 -1.20 14.04
C PRO A 129 -11.05 -0.57 12.73
N ARG A 130 -12.20 0.13 12.78
CA ARG A 130 -12.69 0.99 11.69
C ARG A 130 -12.15 2.40 11.89
N PHE A 131 -11.50 2.95 10.90
CA PHE A 131 -10.93 4.29 10.99
C PHE A 131 -11.60 5.21 9.97
N GLU A 132 -12.24 6.27 10.46
CA GLU A 132 -12.94 7.22 9.62
C GLU A 132 -12.02 8.19 8.85
N VAL A 133 -10.82 8.51 9.37
CA VAL A 133 -9.97 9.57 8.81
C VAL A 133 -8.59 9.12 8.38
N LYS A 134 -7.91 8.25 9.16
CA LYS A 134 -6.61 7.64 8.80
C LYS A 134 -6.56 6.22 9.33
N ALA A 135 -6.85 5.27 8.49
CA ALA A 135 -6.74 3.86 8.82
C ALA A 135 -5.27 3.52 9.10
N ARG A 136 -4.94 3.24 10.35
CA ARG A 136 -3.66 2.61 10.70
C ARG A 136 -3.75 1.11 10.41
N ARG A 137 -3.88 0.76 9.15
CA ARG A 137 -3.89 -0.64 8.70
C ARG A 137 -2.52 -1.30 8.83
N TRP A 138 -1.47 -0.49 8.96
CA TRP A 138 -0.10 -0.94 9.05
C TRP A 138 0.42 -0.75 10.46
N LEU A 139 0.69 -1.86 11.14
CA LEU A 139 1.23 -1.88 12.50
C LEU A 139 2.67 -2.39 12.46
N ARG A 140 3.58 -1.66 13.07
CA ARG A 140 4.96 -2.10 13.29
C ARG A 140 5.09 -2.61 14.73
N ARG A 141 5.52 -3.85 14.88
CA ARG A 141 5.97 -4.41 16.16
C ARG A 141 7.49 -4.38 16.21
N THR A 142 8.03 -3.87 17.30
CA THR A 142 9.47 -3.82 17.63
C THR A 142 9.75 -4.75 18.77
#